data_e7bb4b8fd5160f8bd141711a6c62de97
#
_entry.id   e7bb4b8fd5160f8bd141711a6c62de97
#
_cell.length_a   1.000
_cell.length_b   1.000
_cell.length_c   1.000
_cell.angle_alpha   90.00
_cell.angle_beta   90.00
_cell.angle_gamma   90.00
#
_symmetry.space_group_name_H-M   'P 1'
#
loop_
_entity.id
_entity.type
_entity.pdbx_description
1 polymer ?
#
loop_
_entity_poly.entity_id
_entity_poly.type
_entity_poly.pdbx_seq_one_letter_code
_entity_poly.pdbx_strand_id
1 'polypeptide(L)'
;MLIMNYAKLVREILDIAIHQSGVNMSFDSDIYQINSMQSAKYPVFNVSPVSPQIEHEQYFEYVLTFYYIDREQFGNNEYSNAETSLIHSNGISILSNIIKKLRTLEGVIDIDSIVNYTCWSDTEIFADKCAGVYCEVHIKVAKESNCYTE
;
A
#
# COMPACT_ATOMS: atom_id res chain seq x y z
N MET A 1 -6.03 -15.35 -21.38
CA MET A 1 -5.07 -14.36 -20.82
C MET A 1 -5.73 -13.53 -19.74
N LEU A 2 -5.05 -13.35 -18.64
CA LEU A 2 -5.54 -12.48 -17.58
C LEU A 2 -5.30 -11.02 -17.97
N ILE A 3 -6.38 -10.23 -17.99
CA ILE A 3 -6.29 -8.82 -18.31
C ILE A 3 -6.22 -8.03 -17.01
N MET A 4 -5.18 -7.26 -16.84
CA MET A 4 -4.96 -6.45 -15.65
C MET A 4 -5.27 -5.01 -15.98
N ASN A 5 -6.37 -4.48 -15.47
CA ASN A 5 -6.65 -3.06 -15.54
C ASN A 5 -6.45 -2.43 -14.16
N TYR A 6 -6.64 -1.13 -14.08
CA TYR A 6 -6.40 -0.42 -12.82
C TYR A 6 -7.27 -0.97 -11.68
N ALA A 7 -8.57 -1.14 -11.93
CA ALA A 7 -9.48 -1.60 -10.88
C ALA A 7 -9.12 -3.01 -10.40
N LYS A 8 -8.73 -3.88 -11.32
CA LYS A 8 -8.32 -5.23 -10.97
C LYS A 8 -7.01 -5.24 -10.21
N LEU A 9 -6.07 -4.39 -10.62
CA LEU A 9 -4.79 -4.26 -9.92
C LEU A 9 -5.02 -3.82 -8.47
N VAL A 10 -5.84 -2.81 -8.24
CA VAL A 10 -6.13 -2.33 -6.89
C VAL A 10 -6.78 -3.45 -6.07
N ARG A 11 -7.71 -4.19 -6.65
CA ARG A 11 -8.35 -5.31 -5.95
C ARG A 11 -7.35 -6.39 -5.56
N GLU A 12 -6.43 -6.73 -6.47
CA GLU A 12 -5.41 -7.72 -6.17
C GLU A 12 -4.46 -7.22 -5.07
N ILE A 13 -4.12 -5.96 -5.09
CA ILE A 13 -3.28 -5.36 -4.04
C ILE A 13 -3.97 -5.48 -2.68
N LEU A 14 -5.25 -5.11 -2.61
CA LEU A 14 -6.01 -5.18 -1.35
C LEU A 14 -6.13 -6.62 -0.86
N ASP A 15 -6.33 -7.55 -1.77
CA ASP A 15 -6.43 -8.98 -1.42
C ASP A 15 -5.11 -9.52 -0.87
N ILE A 16 -4.00 -9.19 -1.52
CA ILE A 16 -2.69 -9.58 -1.04
C ILE A 16 -2.43 -8.99 0.34
N ALA A 17 -2.79 -7.72 0.52
CA ALA A 17 -2.53 -7.01 1.77
C ALA A 17 -3.30 -7.62 2.93
N ILE A 18 -4.59 -7.91 2.75
CA ILE A 18 -5.42 -8.43 3.85
C ILE A 18 -4.98 -9.85 4.27
N HIS A 19 -4.30 -10.57 3.39
CA HIS A 19 -3.80 -11.90 3.71
C HIS A 19 -2.41 -11.88 4.34
N GLN A 20 -1.80 -10.69 4.50
CA GLN A 20 -0.55 -10.59 5.24
C GLN A 20 -0.82 -10.74 6.73
N SER A 21 0.03 -11.52 7.39
CA SER A 21 0.00 -11.59 8.84
C SER A 21 0.28 -10.19 9.40
N GLY A 22 -0.58 -9.71 10.26
CA GLY A 22 -0.40 -8.39 10.85
C GLY A 22 -1.12 -7.26 10.13
N VAL A 23 -1.96 -7.55 9.15
CA VAL A 23 -2.86 -6.56 8.53
C VAL A 23 -4.29 -6.96 8.84
N ASN A 24 -5.03 -6.10 9.50
CA ASN A 24 -6.40 -6.39 9.91
C ASN A 24 -7.45 -5.70 9.05
N MET A 25 -7.04 -4.73 8.23
CA MET A 25 -7.96 -3.99 7.38
C MET A 25 -7.20 -3.45 6.17
N SER A 26 -7.82 -3.50 5.00
CA SER A 26 -7.24 -2.91 3.80
C SER A 26 -8.30 -2.14 3.02
N PHE A 27 -7.93 -0.99 2.45
CA PHE A 27 -8.86 -0.17 1.68
C PHE A 27 -8.11 0.73 0.70
N ASP A 28 -8.84 1.29 -0.26
CA ASP A 28 -8.28 2.03 -1.41
C ASP A 28 -8.80 3.45 -1.52
N SER A 29 -8.94 4.15 -0.41
CA SER A 29 -9.45 5.51 -0.44
C SER A 29 -8.44 6.46 0.22
N ASP A 30 -8.86 7.72 0.37
CA ASP A 30 -8.03 8.72 1.03
C ASP A 30 -7.68 8.24 2.43
N ILE A 31 -6.38 8.26 2.74
CA ILE A 31 -5.89 7.80 4.03
C ILE A 31 -6.53 8.54 5.20
N TYR A 32 -6.93 9.78 5.00
CA TYR A 32 -7.57 10.57 6.06
C TYR A 32 -8.97 10.10 6.41
N GLN A 33 -9.54 9.20 5.59
CA GLN A 33 -10.84 8.61 5.92
C GLN A 33 -10.80 7.74 7.16
N ILE A 34 -9.62 7.34 7.61
CA ILE A 34 -9.48 6.59 8.86
C ILE A 34 -10.11 7.37 10.01
N ASN A 35 -9.99 8.70 10.01
CA ASN A 35 -10.55 9.52 11.07
C ASN A 35 -12.08 9.47 11.14
N SER A 36 -12.75 9.16 10.03
CA SER A 36 -14.20 9.05 9.99
C SER A 36 -14.67 7.61 10.17
N MET A 37 -13.78 6.65 10.24
CA MET A 37 -14.14 5.25 10.47
C MET A 37 -14.34 5.00 11.94
N GLN A 38 -15.55 4.56 12.32
CA GLN A 38 -15.84 4.25 13.70
C GLN A 38 -15.21 2.96 14.17
N SER A 39 -14.78 2.11 13.25
CA SER A 39 -14.31 0.76 13.58
C SER A 39 -13.05 0.40 12.82
N ALA A 40 -12.09 1.33 12.72
CA ALA A 40 -10.80 1.02 12.12
C ALA A 40 -10.11 -0.09 12.91
N LYS A 41 -9.70 -1.13 12.21
CA LYS A 41 -9.03 -2.30 12.82
C LYS A 41 -7.55 -2.27 12.46
N TYR A 42 -6.77 -1.71 13.36
CA TYR A 42 -5.31 -1.62 13.17
C TYR A 42 -4.66 -2.99 13.33
N PRO A 43 -3.56 -3.26 12.62
CA PRO A 43 -2.93 -2.41 11.61
C PRO A 43 -3.72 -2.33 10.32
N VAL A 44 -3.63 -1.18 9.65
CA VAL A 44 -4.37 -0.88 8.43
C VAL A 44 -3.40 -0.74 7.25
N PHE A 45 -3.78 -1.32 6.12
CA PHE A 45 -3.13 -1.08 4.84
C PHE A 45 -4.04 -0.20 3.98
N ASN A 46 -3.44 0.78 3.32
CA ASN A 46 -4.16 1.65 2.39
C ASN A 46 -3.37 1.80 1.11
N VAL A 47 -4.07 1.78 -0.01
CA VAL A 47 -3.50 2.09 -1.32
C VAL A 47 -4.23 3.30 -1.91
N SER A 48 -3.46 4.27 -2.39
CA SER A 48 -4.01 5.49 -2.99
C SER A 48 -3.26 5.81 -4.27
N PRO A 49 -3.94 6.33 -5.31
CA PRO A 49 -3.25 6.73 -6.52
C PRO A 49 -2.45 8.00 -6.30
N VAL A 50 -1.31 8.09 -6.96
CA VAL A 50 -0.51 9.31 -7.04
C VAL A 50 -0.67 9.83 -8.47
N SER A 51 -1.21 11.02 -8.60
CA SER A 51 -1.38 11.62 -9.92
C SER A 51 -0.05 12.18 -10.42
N PRO A 52 0.28 12.01 -11.71
CA PRO A 52 -0.51 11.38 -12.75
C PRO A 52 -0.25 9.88 -12.88
N GLN A 53 -1.17 9.18 -13.54
CA GLN A 53 -0.94 7.84 -14.04
C GLN A 53 -0.38 7.97 -15.45
N ILE A 54 0.47 7.01 -15.86
CA ILE A 54 1.29 7.17 -17.06
C ILE A 54 0.94 6.09 -18.08
N GLU A 55 0.71 6.52 -19.34
CA GLU A 55 0.52 5.58 -20.42
C GLU A 55 1.76 5.56 -21.31
N HIS A 56 2.30 4.36 -21.54
CA HIS A 56 3.35 4.11 -22.51
C HIS A 56 2.75 3.36 -23.69
N GLU A 57 3.51 3.24 -24.76
CA GLU A 57 2.99 2.59 -25.95
C GLU A 57 2.58 1.14 -25.71
N GLN A 58 3.35 0.40 -24.90
CA GLN A 58 3.14 -1.02 -24.70
C GLN A 58 2.53 -1.37 -23.35
N TYR A 59 2.48 -0.44 -22.42
CA TYR A 59 2.03 -0.73 -21.06
C TYR A 59 1.54 0.54 -20.38
N PHE A 60 0.79 0.35 -19.30
CA PHE A 60 0.47 1.43 -18.36
C PHE A 60 1.39 1.35 -17.17
N GLU A 61 1.79 2.50 -16.67
CA GLU A 61 2.54 2.60 -15.43
C GLU A 61 1.64 3.26 -14.40
N TYR A 62 1.17 2.47 -13.45
CA TYR A 62 0.31 2.95 -12.39
C TYR A 62 1.17 3.33 -11.19
N VAL A 63 1.00 4.57 -10.73
CA VAL A 63 1.76 5.11 -9.62
C VAL A 63 0.87 5.15 -8.41
N LEU A 64 1.22 4.39 -7.39
CA LEU A 64 0.40 4.19 -6.21
C LEU A 64 1.24 4.42 -4.96
N THR A 65 0.60 4.90 -3.90
CA THR A 65 1.21 4.97 -2.58
C THR A 65 0.60 3.88 -1.70
N PHE A 66 1.47 3.12 -1.05
CA PHE A 66 1.08 2.10 -0.09
C PHE A 66 1.36 2.64 1.31
N TYR A 67 0.35 2.57 2.18
CA TYR A 67 0.49 2.99 3.57
C TYR A 67 0.27 1.81 4.50
N TYR A 68 1.11 1.69 5.52
CA TYR A 68 0.88 0.82 6.65
C TYR A 68 0.75 1.70 7.89
N ILE A 69 -0.32 1.52 8.65
CA ILE A 69 -0.62 2.37 9.79
C ILE A 69 -1.01 1.49 10.97
N ASP A 70 -0.39 1.73 12.09
CA ASP A 70 -0.75 1.06 13.32
C ASP A 70 -0.90 2.08 14.44
N ARG A 71 -1.69 1.73 15.43
CA ARG A 71 -1.96 2.58 16.57
C ARG A 71 -0.92 2.32 17.66
N GLU A 72 -0.36 3.39 18.20
CA GLU A 72 0.52 3.29 19.34
C GLU A 72 -0.31 3.07 20.61
N GLN A 73 0.08 2.07 21.40
CA GLN A 73 -0.68 1.68 22.57
C GLN A 73 -0.17 2.30 23.86
N PHE A 74 1.12 2.62 23.91
CA PHE A 74 1.73 3.12 25.13
C PHE A 74 1.73 4.64 25.27
N GLY A 75 1.36 5.35 24.21
CA GLY A 75 1.25 6.80 24.24
C GLY A 75 2.60 7.48 24.50
N ASN A 76 2.64 8.36 25.48
CA ASN A 76 3.81 9.18 25.76
C ASN A 76 4.71 8.64 26.88
N ASN A 77 4.65 7.35 27.17
CA ASN A 77 5.52 6.80 28.20
C ASN A 77 6.89 6.44 27.62
N GLU A 78 7.78 5.90 28.48
CA GLU A 78 9.16 5.62 28.10
C GLU A 78 9.29 4.53 27.03
N TYR A 79 8.24 3.76 26.77
CA TYR A 79 8.27 2.68 25.79
C TYR A 79 7.77 3.11 24.41
N SER A 80 7.29 4.35 24.26
CA SER A 80 6.66 4.75 23.00
C SER A 80 7.65 4.76 21.84
N ASN A 81 8.91 5.10 22.06
CA ASN A 81 9.90 5.09 20.99
C ASN A 81 10.20 3.67 20.50
N ALA A 82 10.29 2.72 21.43
CA ALA A 82 10.52 1.32 21.04
C ALA A 82 9.32 0.76 20.27
N GLU A 83 8.11 1.13 20.69
CA GLU A 83 6.89 0.73 19.98
C GLU A 83 6.82 1.34 18.59
N THR A 84 7.15 2.62 18.45
CA THR A 84 7.17 3.29 17.17
C THR A 84 8.16 2.62 16.22
N SER A 85 9.36 2.29 16.69
CA SER A 85 10.34 1.57 15.87
C SER A 85 9.85 0.21 15.45
N LEU A 86 9.12 -0.49 16.32
CA LEU A 86 8.54 -1.79 15.98
C LEU A 86 7.48 -1.65 14.91
N ILE A 87 6.63 -0.64 15.01
CA ILE A 87 5.61 -0.36 13.98
C ILE A 87 6.29 -0.10 12.64
N HIS A 88 7.35 0.71 12.62
CA HIS A 88 8.08 1.00 11.39
C HIS A 88 8.71 -0.27 10.80
N SER A 89 9.33 -1.08 11.64
CA SER A 89 9.94 -2.33 11.19
C SER A 89 8.90 -3.28 10.59
N ASN A 90 7.78 -3.45 11.27
CA ASN A 90 6.69 -4.29 10.78
C ASN A 90 6.12 -3.76 9.47
N GLY A 91 5.96 -2.44 9.38
CA GLY A 91 5.42 -1.79 8.18
C GLY A 91 6.32 -2.01 6.98
N ILE A 92 7.62 -1.79 7.12
CA ILE A 92 8.57 -2.01 6.03
C ILE A 92 8.50 -3.46 5.56
N SER A 93 8.49 -4.40 6.50
CA SER A 93 8.45 -5.82 6.19
C SER A 93 7.17 -6.20 5.44
N ILE A 94 6.03 -5.71 5.91
CA ILE A 94 4.73 -6.03 5.31
C ILE A 94 4.62 -5.42 3.92
N LEU A 95 4.98 -4.14 3.76
CA LEU A 95 4.93 -3.50 2.45
C LEU A 95 5.88 -4.18 1.47
N SER A 96 7.07 -4.55 1.93
CA SER A 96 8.02 -5.28 1.10
C SER A 96 7.46 -6.62 0.64
N ASN A 97 6.79 -7.35 1.53
CA ASN A 97 6.19 -8.65 1.18
C ASN A 97 5.04 -8.49 0.18
N ILE A 98 4.25 -7.45 0.31
CA ILE A 98 3.18 -7.16 -0.65
C ILE A 98 3.77 -6.92 -2.03
N ILE A 99 4.80 -6.07 -2.11
CA ILE A 99 5.45 -5.76 -3.38
C ILE A 99 6.06 -7.01 -4.00
N LYS A 100 6.69 -7.84 -3.17
CA LYS A 100 7.28 -9.10 -3.65
C LYS A 100 6.22 -10.00 -4.30
N LYS A 101 5.05 -10.10 -3.69
CA LYS A 101 3.97 -10.90 -4.26
C LYS A 101 3.41 -10.28 -5.53
N LEU A 102 3.32 -8.95 -5.57
CA LEU A 102 2.86 -8.26 -6.78
C LEU A 102 3.77 -8.54 -7.98
N ARG A 103 5.07 -8.67 -7.76
CA ARG A 103 6.02 -8.96 -8.85
C ARG A 103 5.76 -10.28 -9.53
N THR A 104 5.04 -11.19 -8.88
CA THR A 104 4.73 -12.51 -9.43
C THR A 104 3.35 -12.61 -10.06
N LEU A 105 2.56 -11.55 -10.01
CA LEU A 105 1.21 -11.57 -10.58
C LEU A 105 1.26 -11.56 -12.11
N GLU A 106 0.41 -12.39 -12.71
CA GLU A 106 0.21 -12.36 -14.14
C GLU A 106 -0.39 -11.02 -14.55
N GLY A 107 0.17 -10.41 -15.57
CA GLY A 107 -0.27 -9.10 -16.03
C GLY A 107 0.61 -7.95 -15.54
N VAL A 108 1.35 -8.17 -14.47
CA VAL A 108 2.34 -7.19 -14.00
C VAL A 108 3.65 -7.46 -14.72
N ILE A 109 4.12 -6.48 -15.49
CA ILE A 109 5.37 -6.61 -16.22
C ILE A 109 6.56 -6.38 -15.31
N ASP A 110 6.50 -5.29 -14.54
CA ASP A 110 7.64 -4.86 -13.74
C ASP A 110 7.17 -3.91 -12.64
N ILE A 111 7.94 -3.86 -11.58
CA ILE A 111 7.80 -2.89 -10.51
C ILE A 111 9.21 -2.36 -10.25
N ASP A 112 9.32 -1.10 -9.89
CA ASP A 112 10.63 -0.48 -9.63
C ASP A 112 11.48 -1.37 -8.72
N SER A 113 12.75 -1.53 -9.07
CA SER A 113 13.67 -2.36 -8.30
C SER A 113 14.06 -1.72 -6.98
N ILE A 114 13.98 -0.39 -6.90
CA ILE A 114 14.31 0.36 -5.69
C ILE A 114 13.03 0.98 -5.16
N VAL A 115 12.74 0.70 -3.90
CA VAL A 115 11.57 1.24 -3.22
C VAL A 115 12.06 1.98 -1.97
N ASN A 116 11.64 3.22 -1.83
CA ASN A 116 12.01 4.05 -0.69
C ASN A 116 10.87 4.06 0.32
N TYR A 117 11.16 3.68 1.55
CA TYR A 117 10.18 3.64 2.62
C TYR A 117 10.35 4.86 3.50
N THR A 118 9.26 5.58 3.76
CA THR A 118 9.26 6.73 4.66
C THR A 118 8.51 6.35 5.92
N CYS A 119 9.18 6.47 7.05
CA CYS A 119 8.60 6.20 8.37
C CYS A 119 8.08 7.50 8.96
N TRP A 120 6.93 7.43 9.61
CA TRP A 120 6.34 8.62 10.23
C TRP A 120 5.67 8.25 11.54
N SER A 121 5.49 9.27 12.39
CA SER A 121 4.76 9.16 13.63
C SER A 121 4.07 10.49 13.86
N ASP A 122 2.76 10.49 13.96
CA ASP A 122 1.99 11.72 14.09
C ASP A 122 0.67 11.45 14.79
N THR A 123 0.33 12.34 15.71
CA THR A 123 -0.90 12.27 16.47
C THR A 123 -1.91 13.32 16.04
N GLU A 124 -1.52 14.25 15.17
CA GLU A 124 -2.40 15.37 14.80
C GLU A 124 -3.28 15.03 13.60
N ILE A 125 -2.83 14.11 12.75
CA ILE A 125 -3.55 13.73 11.53
C ILE A 125 -4.70 12.79 11.85
N PHE A 126 -4.51 11.88 12.81
CA PHE A 126 -5.50 10.87 13.15
C PHE A 126 -6.04 11.09 14.56
N ALA A 127 -7.28 10.66 14.77
CA ALA A 127 -7.90 10.74 16.09
C ALA A 127 -7.13 9.93 17.13
N ASP A 128 -6.56 8.80 16.72
CA ASP A 128 -5.71 7.98 17.57
C ASP A 128 -4.25 8.33 17.31
N LYS A 129 -3.39 8.08 18.31
CA LYS A 129 -1.96 8.23 18.11
C LYS A 129 -1.46 7.07 17.27
N CYS A 130 -1.01 7.38 16.06
CA CYS A 130 -0.59 6.37 15.09
C CYS A 130 0.84 6.60 14.62
N ALA A 131 1.44 5.55 14.13
CA ALA A 131 2.69 5.60 13.41
C ALA A 131 2.56 4.72 12.18
N GLY A 132 3.42 4.89 11.23
CA GLY A 132 3.35 4.08 10.03
C GLY A 132 4.51 4.25 9.09
N VAL A 133 4.34 3.62 7.94
CA VAL A 133 5.32 3.62 6.85
C VAL A 133 4.54 3.81 5.56
N TYR A 134 5.10 4.54 4.62
CA TYR A 134 4.55 4.57 3.28
C TYR A 134 5.65 4.47 2.25
N CYS A 135 5.26 4.07 1.04
CA CYS A 135 6.15 4.05 -0.10
C CYS A 135 5.36 4.32 -1.37
N GLU A 136 6.01 4.89 -2.36
CA GLU A 136 5.44 5.08 -3.68
C GLU A 136 5.93 3.94 -4.57
N VAL A 137 5.01 3.32 -5.30
CA VAL A 137 5.29 2.15 -6.12
C VAL A 137 4.84 2.42 -7.55
N HIS A 138 5.71 2.19 -8.50
CA HIS A 138 5.39 2.29 -9.93
C HIS A 138 5.22 0.88 -10.48
N ILE A 139 4.01 0.56 -10.91
CA ILE A 139 3.66 -0.78 -11.36
C ILE A 139 3.35 -0.74 -12.85
N LYS A 140 4.12 -1.46 -13.65
CA LYS A 140 3.92 -1.54 -15.08
C LYS A 140 3.06 -2.74 -15.41
N VAL A 141 1.97 -2.48 -16.14
CA VAL A 141 0.96 -3.48 -16.46
C VAL A 141 0.78 -3.53 -17.96
N ALA A 142 0.80 -4.73 -18.53
CA ALA A 142 0.67 -4.91 -19.97
C ALA A 142 -0.69 -4.42 -20.47
N LYS A 143 -0.68 -3.76 -21.60
CA LYS A 143 -1.92 -3.36 -22.26
C LYS A 143 -2.61 -4.57 -22.85
N GLU A 144 -3.93 -4.50 -22.91
CA GLU A 144 -4.73 -5.49 -23.57
C GLU A 144 -4.62 -5.27 -25.07
N SER A 145 -3.57 -5.78 -25.67
CA SER A 145 -3.29 -5.53 -27.08
C SER A 145 -3.81 -6.58 -28.02
N ASN A 146 -3.96 -7.82 -27.53
CA ASN A 146 -4.24 -8.93 -28.42
C ASN A 146 -5.62 -8.92 -29.01
N CYS A 147 -6.53 -8.20 -28.39
CA CYS A 147 -7.91 -8.15 -28.86
C CYS A 147 -8.08 -7.25 -30.09
N TYR A 148 -7.07 -6.50 -30.45
CA TYR A 148 -7.21 -5.46 -31.45
C TYR A 148 -6.30 -5.64 -32.66
N THR A 149 -5.74 -6.80 -32.80
CA THR A 149 -4.73 -7.04 -33.83
C THR A 149 -5.30 -7.68 -35.08
N GLU A 150 -6.56 -7.73 -35.19
CA GLU A 150 -7.12 -8.36 -36.36
C GLU A 150 -7.36 -7.47 -37.46
#